data_07c55b1b7a8383615c48926180075719
#
_entry.id   07c55b1b7a8383615c48926180075719
#
_cell.length_a   1.000
_cell.length_b   1.000
_cell.length_c   1.000
_cell.angle_alpha   90.00
_cell.angle_beta   90.00
_cell.angle_gamma   90.00
#
_symmetry.space_group_name_H-M   'P 1'
#
loop_
_entity.id
_entity.type
_entity.pdbx_description
1 polymer ?
#
loop_
_entity_poly.entity_id
_entity_poly.type
_entity_poly.pdbx_seq_one_letter_code
_entity_poly.pdbx_strand_id
1 'polypeptide(L)'
;MLSVEVDLASEESIIRVRVTGMSSLRIVISKDTPIILNRGNTVKELIDQLEEEFGSIYKKQTNEDIRDVLTTLFALTINGKLVSPRLNPSQVLKDGDKVVFFQWTGA
;
A
#
# COMPACT_ATOMS: atom_id res chain seq x y z
N MET A 1 -11.88 3.27 -31.71
CA MET A 1 -10.57 3.89 -31.92
C MET A 1 -10.12 4.69 -30.72
N LEU A 2 -10.90 5.70 -30.37
CA LEU A 2 -10.57 6.53 -29.22
C LEU A 2 -10.46 5.72 -27.92
N SER A 3 -11.31 4.71 -27.76
CA SER A 3 -11.28 3.88 -26.56
C SER A 3 -9.96 3.10 -26.45
N VAL A 4 -9.38 2.67 -27.56
CA VAL A 4 -8.11 1.95 -27.55
C VAL A 4 -6.99 2.87 -27.09
N GLU A 5 -6.97 4.09 -27.59
CA GLU A 5 -5.96 5.07 -27.21
C GLU A 5 -6.06 5.42 -25.71
N VAL A 6 -7.29 5.58 -25.23
CA VAL A 6 -7.52 5.86 -23.81
C VAL A 6 -7.04 4.71 -22.94
N ASP A 7 -7.30 3.46 -23.37
CA ASP A 7 -6.87 2.28 -22.62
C ASP A 7 -5.34 2.20 -22.53
N LEU A 8 -4.65 2.47 -23.62
CA LEU A 8 -3.19 2.48 -23.63
C LEU A 8 -2.64 3.57 -22.72
N ALA A 9 -3.23 4.77 -22.76
CA ALA A 9 -2.82 5.85 -21.91
C ALA A 9 -3.05 5.49 -20.43
N SER A 10 -4.16 4.85 -20.10
CA SER A 10 -4.45 4.40 -18.74
C SER A 10 -3.41 3.39 -18.25
N GLU A 11 -3.02 2.44 -19.09
CA GLU A 11 -2.01 1.45 -18.72
C GLU A 11 -0.66 2.09 -18.47
N GLU A 12 -0.30 3.09 -19.24
CA GLU A 12 0.95 3.81 -19.03
C GLU A 12 0.92 4.70 -17.80
N SER A 13 -0.28 5.10 -17.37
CA SER A 13 -0.43 6.01 -16.25
C SER A 13 -0.60 5.30 -14.90
N ILE A 14 -0.63 3.99 -14.90
CA ILE A 14 -0.78 3.23 -13.65
C ILE A 14 0.46 2.39 -13.38
N ILE A 15 0.59 2.03 -12.10
CA ILE A 15 1.59 1.06 -11.66
C ILE A 15 0.88 0.00 -10.82
N ARG A 16 1.49 -1.17 -10.75
CA ARG A 16 1.00 -2.27 -9.92
C ARG A 16 2.07 -2.59 -8.90
N VAL A 17 1.70 -2.50 -7.62
CA VAL A 17 2.59 -2.93 -6.54
C VAL A 17 1.99 -4.14 -5.86
N ARG A 18 2.82 -4.94 -5.22
CA ARG A 18 2.38 -6.12 -4.48
C ARG A 18 2.58 -5.85 -3.01
N VAL A 19 1.50 -5.94 -2.24
CA VAL A 19 1.53 -5.61 -0.83
C VAL A 19 1.31 -6.85 0.00
N THR A 20 2.18 -7.07 0.98
CA THR A 20 2.02 -8.14 1.96
C THR A 20 1.84 -7.50 3.33
N GLY A 21 0.79 -7.88 4.02
CA GLY A 21 0.56 -7.46 5.40
C GLY A 21 0.95 -8.56 6.37
N MET A 22 1.60 -8.17 7.46
CA MET A 22 1.98 -9.09 8.52
C MET A 22 1.13 -8.80 9.76
N SER A 23 1.20 -9.70 10.75
CA SER A 23 0.47 -9.55 12.01
C SER A 23 -1.01 -9.27 11.78
N SER A 24 -1.59 -8.27 12.43
CA SER A 24 -3.02 -7.97 12.33
C SER A 24 -3.47 -7.55 10.92
N LEU A 25 -2.56 -7.09 10.08
CA LEU A 25 -2.91 -6.72 8.71
C LEU A 25 -3.31 -7.92 7.86
N ARG A 26 -2.90 -9.12 8.26
CA ARG A 26 -3.24 -10.34 7.53
C ARG A 26 -4.74 -10.60 7.46
N ILE A 27 -5.51 -9.95 8.33
CA ILE A 27 -6.96 -10.05 8.33
C ILE A 27 -7.53 -9.55 6.99
N VAL A 28 -6.92 -8.52 6.42
CA VAL A 28 -7.43 -7.88 5.20
C VAL A 28 -6.44 -7.92 4.03
N ILE A 29 -5.14 -7.95 4.30
CA ILE A 29 -4.11 -7.92 3.25
C ILE A 29 -3.33 -9.22 3.32
N SER A 30 -3.51 -10.07 2.32
CA SER A 30 -2.80 -11.33 2.24
C SER A 30 -1.44 -11.13 1.57
N LYS A 31 -0.71 -12.24 1.37
CA LYS A 31 0.59 -12.20 0.72
C LYS A 31 0.47 -11.73 -0.73
N ASP A 32 1.35 -10.83 -1.14
CA ASP A 32 1.44 -10.34 -2.53
C ASP A 32 0.11 -9.84 -3.10
N THR A 33 -0.65 -9.11 -2.30
CA THR A 33 -1.91 -8.54 -2.76
C THR A 33 -1.63 -7.44 -3.78
N PRO A 34 -2.17 -7.54 -5.00
CA PRO A 34 -1.93 -6.50 -6.00
C PRO A 34 -2.74 -5.24 -5.69
N ILE A 35 -2.06 -4.11 -5.75
CA ILE A 35 -2.68 -2.79 -5.55
C ILE A 35 -2.32 -1.94 -6.77
N ILE A 36 -3.31 -1.32 -7.36
CA ILE A 36 -3.13 -0.46 -8.52
C ILE A 36 -3.08 0.99 -8.06
N LEU A 37 -2.05 1.69 -8.48
CA LEU A 37 -1.84 3.10 -8.14
C LEU A 37 -1.59 3.88 -9.42
N ASN A 38 -1.70 5.19 -9.33
CA ASN A 38 -1.30 6.06 -10.42
C ASN A 38 0.22 6.17 -10.45
N ARG A 39 0.78 6.30 -11.65
CA ARG A 39 2.22 6.50 -11.81
C ARG A 39 2.63 7.79 -11.07
N GLY A 40 3.69 7.70 -10.31
CA GLY A 40 4.16 8.81 -9.49
C GLY A 40 3.60 8.81 -8.07
N ASN A 41 2.68 7.92 -7.77
CA ASN A 41 2.15 7.82 -6.41
C ASN A 41 3.24 7.41 -5.41
N THR A 42 3.03 7.84 -4.19
CA THR A 42 3.99 7.66 -3.10
C THR A 42 3.44 6.70 -2.06
N VAL A 43 4.23 6.46 -1.03
CA VAL A 43 3.81 5.66 0.12
C VAL A 43 2.52 6.22 0.73
N LYS A 44 2.38 7.55 0.77
CA LYS A 44 1.17 8.17 1.28
C LYS A 44 -0.07 7.75 0.48
N GLU A 45 0.01 7.81 -0.85
CA GLU A 45 -1.11 7.39 -1.70
C GLU A 45 -1.37 5.89 -1.60
N LEU A 46 -0.33 5.09 -1.37
CA LEU A 46 -0.53 3.67 -1.13
C LEU A 46 -1.37 3.46 0.14
N ILE A 47 -1.04 4.17 1.21
CA ILE A 47 -1.80 4.07 2.47
C ILE A 47 -3.23 4.56 2.26
N ASP A 48 -3.41 5.65 1.51
CA ASP A 48 -4.74 6.15 1.16
C ASP A 48 -5.55 5.07 0.45
N GLN A 49 -4.92 4.38 -0.50
CA GLN A 49 -5.59 3.32 -1.26
C GLN A 49 -5.93 2.11 -0.40
N LEU A 50 -5.02 1.73 0.50
CA LEU A 50 -5.28 0.62 1.43
C LEU A 50 -6.43 0.95 2.37
N GLU A 51 -6.51 2.18 2.83
CA GLU A 51 -7.63 2.62 3.65
C GLU A 51 -8.94 2.55 2.88
N GLU A 52 -8.93 2.99 1.64
CA GLU A 52 -10.13 2.96 0.81
C GLU A 52 -10.62 1.54 0.56
N GLU A 53 -9.70 0.62 0.27
CA GLU A 53 -10.08 -0.76 -0.05
C GLU A 53 -10.37 -1.61 1.18
N PHE A 54 -9.63 -1.43 2.26
CA PHE A 54 -9.67 -2.35 3.40
C PHE A 54 -10.05 -1.71 4.72
N GLY A 55 -10.12 -0.39 4.77
CA GLY A 55 -10.33 0.33 6.02
C GLY A 55 -11.61 -0.07 6.76
N SER A 56 -12.72 -0.19 6.04
CA SER A 56 -14.00 -0.57 6.64
C SER A 56 -13.97 -1.96 7.26
N ILE A 57 -13.40 -2.91 6.52
CA ILE A 57 -13.32 -4.29 6.99
C ILE A 57 -12.38 -4.38 8.19
N TYR A 58 -11.25 -3.70 8.11
CA TYR A 58 -10.29 -3.69 9.19
C TYR A 58 -10.89 -3.09 10.47
N LYS A 59 -11.62 -1.99 10.34
CA LYS A 59 -12.30 -1.34 11.46
C LYS A 59 -13.32 -2.26 12.10
N LYS A 60 -14.07 -2.97 11.28
CA LYS A 60 -15.07 -3.94 11.76
C LYS A 60 -14.43 -5.07 12.56
N GLN A 61 -13.29 -5.56 12.09
CA GLN A 61 -12.62 -6.73 12.68
C GLN A 61 -11.80 -6.36 13.91
N THR A 62 -11.18 -5.19 13.94
CA THR A 62 -10.22 -4.82 14.98
C THR A 62 -10.65 -3.64 15.82
N ASN A 63 -11.66 -2.89 15.40
CA ASN A 63 -12.09 -1.64 16.01
C ASN A 63 -11.01 -0.56 15.95
N GLU A 64 -10.06 -0.70 15.02
CA GLU A 64 -8.97 0.24 14.84
C GLU A 64 -8.99 0.83 13.43
N ASP A 65 -8.45 2.04 13.29
CA ASP A 65 -8.31 2.73 12.02
C ASP A 65 -7.04 2.23 11.34
N ILE A 66 -7.18 1.68 10.12
CA ILE A 66 -6.04 1.10 9.42
C ILE A 66 -4.94 2.12 9.15
N ARG A 67 -5.31 3.38 8.83
CA ARG A 67 -4.32 4.43 8.59
C ARG A 67 -3.47 4.69 9.83
N ASP A 68 -4.10 4.81 10.98
CA ASP A 68 -3.37 5.02 12.23
C ASP A 68 -2.41 3.88 12.51
N VAL A 69 -2.88 2.66 12.35
CA VAL A 69 -2.07 1.47 12.57
C VAL A 69 -0.88 1.44 11.62
N LEU A 70 -1.11 1.67 10.32
CA LEU A 70 -0.06 1.65 9.32
C LEU A 70 1.01 2.71 9.53
N THR A 71 0.64 3.85 10.09
CA THR A 71 1.57 4.96 10.27
C THR A 71 2.23 5.00 11.64
N THR A 72 1.67 4.30 12.63
CA THR A 72 2.21 4.34 13.99
C THR A 72 2.82 3.03 14.47
N LEU A 73 2.23 1.91 14.06
CA LEU A 73 2.64 0.59 14.56
C LEU A 73 3.40 -0.25 13.56
N PHE A 74 3.36 0.12 12.28
CA PHE A 74 3.98 -0.66 11.23
C PHE A 74 5.12 0.09 10.57
N ALA A 75 6.14 -0.66 10.18
CA ALA A 75 7.16 -0.21 9.26
C ALA A 75 6.91 -0.92 7.93
N LEU A 76 7.59 -0.53 6.88
CA LEU A 76 7.47 -1.21 5.62
C LEU A 76 8.83 -1.37 4.95
N THR A 77 8.92 -2.38 4.09
CA THR A 77 10.05 -2.49 3.17
C THR A 77 9.52 -2.34 1.75
N ILE A 78 10.33 -1.72 0.91
CA ILE A 78 10.08 -1.67 -0.53
C ILE A 78 11.22 -2.41 -1.18
N ASN A 79 10.92 -3.57 -1.78
CA ASN A 79 11.92 -4.46 -2.36
C ASN A 79 13.03 -4.81 -1.36
N GLY A 80 12.64 -5.04 -0.11
CA GLY A 80 13.56 -5.41 0.95
C GLY A 80 14.24 -4.25 1.66
N LYS A 81 14.03 -3.01 1.20
CA LYS A 81 14.66 -1.84 1.79
C LYS A 81 13.70 -1.18 2.78
N LEU A 82 14.17 -0.96 4.00
CA LEU A 82 13.34 -0.38 5.06
C LEU A 82 12.99 1.07 4.76
N VAL A 83 11.72 1.39 4.88
CA VAL A 83 11.17 2.73 4.69
C VAL A 83 10.17 2.99 5.81
N SER A 84 10.23 4.18 6.41
CA SER A 84 9.26 4.56 7.42
C SER A 84 8.08 5.26 6.74
N PRO A 85 6.85 4.76 6.88
CA PRO A 85 5.70 5.44 6.28
C PRO A 85 5.45 6.81 6.90
N ARG A 86 5.89 7.00 8.12
CA ARG A 86 5.71 8.27 8.84
C ARG A 86 6.78 9.30 8.46
N LEU A 87 8.03 8.84 8.29
CA LEU A 87 9.15 9.72 7.98
C LEU A 87 9.36 9.92 6.48
N ASN A 88 8.92 8.95 5.68
CA ASN A 88 9.12 8.96 4.24
C ASN A 88 7.81 8.79 3.47
N PRO A 89 6.78 9.59 3.76
CA PRO A 89 5.51 9.44 3.06
C PRO A 89 5.59 9.81 1.58
N SER A 90 6.61 10.57 1.22
CA SER A 90 6.82 11.04 -0.16
C SER A 90 7.66 10.08 -1.01
N GLN A 91 8.03 8.92 -0.46
CA GLN A 91 8.79 7.93 -1.21
C GLN A 91 7.96 7.46 -2.40
N VAL A 92 8.46 7.67 -3.61
CA VAL A 92 7.78 7.30 -4.85
C VAL A 92 7.85 5.79 -5.06
N LEU A 93 6.72 5.22 -5.45
CA LEU A 93 6.62 3.81 -5.78
C LEU A 93 6.73 3.60 -7.27
N LYS A 94 7.20 2.43 -7.67
CA LYS A 94 7.39 2.08 -9.08
C LYS A 94 6.64 0.81 -9.41
N ASP A 95 6.34 0.63 -10.67
CA ASP A 95 5.67 -0.57 -11.14
C ASP A 95 6.48 -1.81 -10.75
N GLY A 96 5.80 -2.79 -10.19
CA GLY A 96 6.43 -4.03 -9.76
C GLY A 96 7.03 -4.01 -8.36
N ASP A 97 6.97 -2.88 -7.67
CA ASP A 97 7.50 -2.82 -6.30
C ASP A 97 6.81 -3.80 -5.38
N LYS A 98 7.59 -4.39 -4.50
CA LYS A 98 7.13 -5.31 -3.49
C LYS A 98 7.17 -4.61 -2.14
N VAL A 99 6.00 -4.41 -1.55
CA VAL A 99 5.87 -3.69 -0.29
C VAL A 99 5.42 -4.66 0.79
N VAL A 100 6.16 -4.71 1.88
CA VAL A 100 5.82 -5.56 3.03
C VAL A 100 5.65 -4.67 4.25
N PHE A 101 4.45 -4.70 4.83
CA PHE A 101 4.19 -4.03 6.10
C PHE A 101 4.38 -5.02 7.23
N PHE A 102 5.18 -4.68 8.21
CA PHE A 102 5.41 -5.52 9.38
C PHE A 102 5.32 -4.68 10.64
N GLN A 103 4.89 -5.31 11.71
CA GLN A 103 4.72 -4.59 12.97
C GLN A 103 6.08 -4.30 13.59
N TRP A 104 6.32 -3.04 13.90
CA TRP A 104 7.53 -2.62 14.57
C TRP A 104 7.38 -2.84 16.06
N THR A 105 8.19 -3.70 16.63
CA THR A 105 8.10 -4.00 18.06
C THR A 105 8.87 -3.02 18.93
N GLY A 106 9.83 -2.33 18.36
CA GLY A 106 10.60 -1.33 19.08
C GLY A 106 11.58 -1.86 20.10
N ALA A 107 11.69 -3.16 20.21
CA ALA A 107 12.56 -3.78 21.22
C ALA A 107 14.01 -3.74 20.83
#